data_552f1f81a32dfdf7ff5ac2f9751b0bf7
#
_entry.id   552f1f81a32dfdf7ff5ac2f9751b0bf7
#
_cell.length_a   1.000
_cell.length_b   1.000
_cell.length_c   1.000
_cell.angle_alpha   90.00
_cell.angle_beta   90.00
_cell.angle_gamma   90.00
#
_symmetry.space_group_name_H-M   'P 1'
#
loop_
_entity.id
_entity.type
_entity.pdbx_description
1 polymer ?
#
loop_
_entity_poly.entity_id
_entity_poly.type
_entity_poly.pdbx_seq_one_letter_code
_entity_poly.pdbx_strand_id
1 'polypeptide(L)'
;MINDTFGHKKGDTLLKEVANILKQCVQKNHVVARTGGDEFMILMPHTDGQAVKEIADRIRATAKEKRLEETLDFYMDIALGYATKNEPSESLDKAILLAEDYMYRRKLLEERSLHNDYLTYIKMTMFEKSNETEKHAERLVELSLKLGEALGLSEV
;
A
#
# COMPACT_ATOMS: atom_id res chain seq x y z
N MET A 1 10.70 -9.40 4.79
CA MET A 1 9.39 -10.14 4.94
C MET A 1 9.09 -10.32 6.43
N ILE A 2 7.80 -10.42 6.85
CA ILE A 2 7.43 -10.50 8.29
C ILE A 2 8.06 -11.70 8.98
N ASN A 3 8.13 -12.85 8.30
CA ASN A 3 8.74 -14.05 8.84
C ASN A 3 10.23 -13.88 9.19
N ASP A 4 10.96 -13.09 8.44
CA ASP A 4 12.41 -12.89 8.64
C ASP A 4 12.67 -11.96 9.83
N THR A 5 11.72 -11.06 10.12
CA THR A 5 11.87 -10.04 11.16
C THR A 5 11.24 -10.49 12.50
N PHE A 6 10.09 -11.16 12.47
CA PHE A 6 9.26 -11.46 13.65
C PHE A 6 9.05 -12.97 13.90
N GLY A 7 9.56 -13.84 13.01
CA GLY A 7 9.46 -15.30 13.10
C GLY A 7 8.12 -15.85 12.59
N HIS A 8 8.11 -17.16 12.24
CA HIS A 8 6.99 -17.85 11.59
C HIS A 8 5.65 -17.75 12.37
N LYS A 9 5.69 -17.80 13.70
CA LYS A 9 4.46 -17.72 14.52
C LYS A 9 3.69 -16.41 14.34
N LYS A 10 4.38 -15.27 14.25
CA LYS A 10 3.75 -13.96 14.03
C LYS A 10 3.24 -13.83 12.60
N GLY A 11 3.97 -14.37 11.61
CA GLY A 11 3.51 -14.45 10.24
C GLY A 11 2.23 -15.27 10.09
N ASP A 12 2.12 -16.41 10.74
CA ASP A 12 0.92 -17.25 10.74
C ASP A 12 -0.28 -16.54 11.39
N THR A 13 -0.05 -15.79 12.47
CA THR A 13 -1.10 -14.99 13.10
C THR A 13 -1.60 -13.91 12.17
N LEU A 14 -0.70 -13.17 11.51
CA LEU A 14 -1.06 -12.16 10.52
C LEU A 14 -1.89 -12.75 9.37
N LEU A 15 -1.46 -13.86 8.80
CA LEU A 15 -2.18 -14.51 7.71
C LEU A 15 -3.58 -14.97 8.12
N LYS A 16 -3.75 -15.44 9.35
CA LYS A 16 -5.07 -15.78 9.91
C LYS A 16 -5.95 -14.55 10.05
N GLU A 17 -5.41 -13.45 10.57
CA GLU A 17 -6.16 -12.19 10.70
C GLU A 17 -6.54 -11.62 9.33
N VAL A 18 -5.65 -11.63 8.34
CA VAL A 18 -5.99 -11.26 6.97
C VAL A 18 -7.12 -12.13 6.43
N ALA A 19 -7.03 -13.45 6.57
CA ALA A 19 -8.07 -14.36 6.12
C ALA A 19 -9.43 -14.09 6.81
N ASN A 20 -9.43 -13.74 8.09
CA ASN A 20 -10.63 -13.38 8.86
C ASN A 20 -11.25 -12.09 8.32
N ILE A 21 -10.44 -11.04 8.11
CA ILE A 21 -10.89 -9.76 7.53
C ILE A 21 -11.53 -10.00 6.16
N LEU A 22 -10.85 -10.73 5.28
CA LEU A 22 -11.36 -11.03 3.95
C LEU A 22 -12.72 -11.75 4.02
N LYS A 23 -12.84 -12.79 4.85
CA LYS A 23 -14.08 -13.55 5.03
C LYS A 23 -15.23 -12.71 5.61
N GLN A 24 -14.94 -11.77 6.51
CA GLN A 24 -15.95 -10.86 7.08
C GLN A 24 -16.46 -9.84 6.06
N CYS A 25 -15.59 -9.43 5.13
CA CYS A 25 -15.92 -8.40 4.15
C CYS A 25 -16.62 -8.93 2.89
N VAL A 26 -16.63 -10.24 2.66
CA VAL A 26 -17.24 -10.83 1.46
C VAL A 26 -18.59 -11.50 1.74
N GLN A 27 -19.33 -11.81 0.68
CA GLN A 27 -20.60 -12.53 0.78
C GLN A 27 -20.39 -14.04 0.82
N LYS A 28 -21.42 -14.80 1.24
CA LYS A 28 -21.34 -16.28 1.37
C LYS A 28 -21.06 -17.02 0.06
N ASN A 29 -21.46 -16.44 -1.06
CA ASN A 29 -21.22 -17.01 -2.41
C ASN A 29 -19.87 -16.63 -3.00
N HIS A 30 -19.08 -15.82 -2.30
CA HIS A 30 -17.73 -15.48 -2.72
C HIS A 30 -16.72 -16.50 -2.19
N VAL A 31 -15.67 -16.74 -2.95
CA VAL A 31 -14.62 -17.70 -2.59
C VAL A 31 -13.36 -16.93 -2.24
N VAL A 32 -12.85 -17.13 -1.01
CA VAL A 32 -11.57 -16.60 -0.56
C VAL A 32 -10.57 -17.75 -0.55
N ALA A 33 -9.49 -17.62 -1.31
CA ALA A 33 -8.42 -18.60 -1.39
C ALA A 33 -7.07 -17.95 -1.07
N ARG A 34 -6.19 -18.69 -0.41
CA ARG A 34 -4.76 -18.35 -0.30
C ARG A 34 -4.03 -19.01 -1.45
N THR A 35 -3.41 -18.25 -2.32
CA THR A 35 -2.78 -18.71 -3.57
C THR A 35 -1.26 -18.85 -3.47
N GLY A 36 -0.65 -18.15 -2.52
CA GLY A 36 0.79 -18.18 -2.31
C GLY A 36 1.16 -17.78 -0.88
N GLY A 37 2.39 -17.49 -0.61
CA GLY A 37 2.93 -17.15 0.73
C GLY A 37 2.08 -16.17 1.52
N ASP A 38 1.96 -14.93 1.09
CA ASP A 38 1.13 -13.86 1.67
C ASP A 38 0.02 -13.39 0.70
N GLU A 39 -0.22 -14.14 -0.35
CA GLU A 39 -1.16 -13.80 -1.40
C GLU A 39 -2.52 -14.50 -1.21
N PHE A 40 -3.58 -13.72 -1.37
CA PHE A 40 -4.97 -14.18 -1.33
C PHE A 40 -5.69 -13.74 -2.59
N MET A 41 -6.58 -14.59 -3.07
CA MET A 41 -7.49 -14.31 -4.17
C MET A 41 -8.93 -14.42 -3.71
N ILE A 42 -9.77 -13.50 -4.19
CA ILE A 42 -11.22 -13.54 -3.95
C ILE A 42 -11.92 -13.62 -5.29
N LEU A 43 -12.66 -14.70 -5.50
CA LEU A 43 -13.56 -14.83 -6.65
C LEU A 43 -14.97 -14.44 -6.22
N MET A 44 -15.55 -13.47 -6.94
CA MET A 44 -16.85 -12.88 -6.62
C MET A 44 -17.84 -13.08 -7.79
N PRO A 45 -18.49 -14.27 -7.89
CA PRO A 45 -19.47 -14.51 -8.93
C PRO A 45 -20.64 -13.54 -8.84
N HIS A 46 -21.20 -13.16 -10.00
CA HIS A 46 -22.39 -12.30 -10.10
C HIS A 46 -22.25 -10.95 -9.35
N THR A 47 -21.05 -10.38 -9.35
CA THR A 47 -20.73 -9.14 -8.66
C THR A 47 -20.21 -8.13 -9.68
N ASP A 48 -20.88 -6.99 -9.79
CA ASP A 48 -20.46 -5.92 -10.68
C ASP A 48 -19.26 -5.12 -10.14
N GLY A 49 -18.68 -4.27 -11.00
CA GLY A 49 -17.48 -3.51 -10.64
C GLY A 49 -17.68 -2.54 -9.49
N GLN A 50 -18.90 -1.99 -9.31
CA GLN A 50 -19.20 -1.08 -8.21
C GLN A 50 -19.24 -1.83 -6.87
N ALA A 51 -19.91 -2.97 -6.83
CA ALA A 51 -19.97 -3.82 -5.64
C ALA A 51 -18.58 -4.39 -5.27
N VAL A 52 -17.76 -4.76 -6.26
CA VAL A 52 -16.35 -5.17 -6.04
C VAL A 52 -15.55 -4.04 -5.40
N LYS A 53 -15.70 -2.80 -5.89
CA LYS A 53 -15.05 -1.63 -5.32
C LYS A 53 -15.46 -1.39 -3.86
N GLU A 54 -16.75 -1.47 -3.56
CA GLU A 54 -17.27 -1.30 -2.19
C GLU A 54 -16.72 -2.37 -1.23
N ILE A 55 -16.61 -3.62 -1.69
CA ILE A 55 -15.98 -4.70 -0.93
C ILE A 55 -14.49 -4.39 -0.69
N ALA A 56 -13.77 -3.96 -1.71
CA ALA A 56 -12.35 -3.59 -1.60
C ALA A 56 -12.13 -2.43 -0.61
N ASP A 57 -12.99 -1.40 -0.67
CA ASP A 57 -12.93 -0.27 0.25
C ASP A 57 -13.26 -0.69 1.69
N ARG A 58 -14.21 -1.60 1.90
CA ARG A 58 -14.52 -2.20 3.20
C ARG A 58 -13.35 -3.01 3.75
N ILE A 59 -12.68 -3.83 2.93
CA ILE A 59 -11.50 -4.58 3.35
C ILE A 59 -10.41 -3.63 3.83
N ARG A 60 -10.12 -2.54 3.10
CA ARG A 60 -9.13 -1.53 3.49
C ARG A 60 -9.50 -0.86 4.81
N ALA A 61 -10.77 -0.46 4.96
CA ALA A 61 -11.25 0.18 6.19
C ALA A 61 -11.08 -0.76 7.39
N THR A 62 -11.52 -2.02 7.28
CA THR A 62 -11.42 -3.01 8.35
C THR A 62 -9.96 -3.33 8.71
N ALA A 63 -9.07 -3.43 7.71
CA ALA A 63 -7.64 -3.62 7.95
C ALA A 63 -7.01 -2.43 8.67
N LYS A 64 -7.42 -1.20 8.31
CA LYS A 64 -6.97 0.02 8.99
C LYS A 64 -7.47 0.11 10.43
N GLU A 65 -8.71 -0.24 10.69
CA GLU A 65 -9.27 -0.31 12.05
C GLU A 65 -8.50 -1.31 12.92
N LYS A 66 -8.28 -2.51 12.41
CA LYS A 66 -7.49 -3.55 13.09
C LYS A 66 -6.05 -3.13 13.39
N ARG A 67 -5.46 -2.32 12.53
CA ARG A 67 -4.13 -1.75 12.76
C ARG A 67 -4.09 -0.77 13.92
N LEU A 68 -5.18 -0.06 14.19
CA LEU A 68 -5.31 0.91 15.28
C LEU A 68 -5.64 0.23 16.63
N GLU A 69 -6.15 -1.00 16.60
CA GLU A 69 -6.30 -1.81 17.79
C GLU A 69 -4.88 -2.27 18.21
N GLU A 70 -4.32 -1.78 19.30
CA GLU A 70 -2.99 -2.12 19.85
C GLU A 70 -2.79 -3.63 20.18
N THR A 71 -3.72 -4.48 19.72
CA THR A 71 -3.71 -5.93 19.93
C THR A 71 -2.72 -6.68 19.04
N LEU A 72 -2.20 -6.03 17.99
CA LEU A 72 -1.22 -6.61 17.09
C LEU A 72 0.13 -5.91 17.27
N ASP A 73 1.14 -6.65 17.74
CA ASP A 73 2.53 -6.21 17.87
C ASP A 73 3.22 -5.88 16.53
N PHE A 74 2.47 -5.78 15.42
CA PHE A 74 3.01 -5.56 14.08
C PHE A 74 2.06 -4.80 13.17
N TYR A 75 2.64 -4.14 12.22
CA TYR A 75 1.95 -3.34 11.23
C TYR A 75 1.32 -4.24 10.16
N MET A 76 -0.01 -4.19 10.01
CA MET A 76 -0.73 -4.89 8.96
C MET A 76 -1.12 -3.91 7.86
N ASP A 77 -0.66 -4.16 6.65
CA ASP A 77 -1.08 -3.45 5.45
C ASP A 77 -1.50 -4.45 4.38
N ILE A 78 -2.58 -4.15 3.66
CA ILE A 78 -3.14 -5.03 2.63
C ILE A 78 -3.19 -4.29 1.30
N ALA A 79 -2.28 -4.63 0.39
CA ALA A 79 -2.34 -4.16 -0.98
C ALA A 79 -3.47 -4.91 -1.72
N LEU A 80 -4.36 -4.16 -2.36
CA LEU A 80 -5.54 -4.69 -3.04
C LEU A 80 -5.63 -4.20 -4.47
N GLY A 81 -5.83 -5.15 -5.39
CA GLY A 81 -6.23 -4.88 -6.76
C GLY A 81 -7.47 -5.68 -7.13
N TYR A 82 -8.24 -5.21 -8.07
CA TYR A 82 -9.42 -5.91 -8.56
C TYR A 82 -9.66 -5.61 -10.03
N ALA A 83 -10.30 -6.56 -10.70
CA ALA A 83 -10.84 -6.40 -12.05
C ALA A 83 -12.17 -7.14 -12.16
N THR A 84 -13.00 -6.74 -13.09
CA THR A 84 -14.30 -7.35 -13.34
C THR A 84 -14.33 -7.92 -14.75
N LYS A 85 -14.78 -9.16 -14.90
CA LYS A 85 -15.09 -9.80 -16.15
C LYS A 85 -16.58 -9.56 -16.43
N ASN A 86 -16.92 -8.83 -17.48
CA ASN A 86 -18.30 -8.46 -17.79
C ASN A 86 -18.92 -9.39 -18.85
N GLU A 87 -18.12 -9.92 -19.77
CA GLU A 87 -18.58 -10.73 -20.88
C GLU A 87 -18.11 -12.20 -20.75
N PRO A 88 -18.95 -13.17 -21.15
CA PRO A 88 -18.55 -14.58 -21.13
C PRO A 88 -17.28 -14.88 -21.94
N SER A 89 -17.05 -14.13 -23.02
CA SER A 89 -15.91 -14.26 -23.93
C SER A 89 -14.59 -13.76 -23.36
N GLU A 90 -14.61 -12.94 -22.30
CA GLU A 90 -13.40 -12.44 -21.66
C GLU A 90 -12.67 -13.57 -20.93
N SER A 91 -11.34 -13.57 -20.97
CA SER A 91 -10.51 -14.52 -20.24
C SER A 91 -10.44 -14.15 -18.75
N LEU A 92 -10.61 -15.16 -17.90
CA LEU A 92 -10.40 -15.00 -16.45
C LEU A 92 -8.94 -14.66 -16.14
N ASP A 93 -7.99 -15.29 -16.84
CA ASP A 93 -6.55 -15.00 -16.66
C ASP A 93 -6.22 -13.56 -16.97
N LYS A 94 -6.87 -12.97 -17.99
CA LYS A 94 -6.71 -11.55 -18.30
C LYS A 94 -7.25 -10.65 -17.18
N ALA A 95 -8.37 -11.01 -16.59
CA ALA A 95 -8.92 -10.26 -15.45
C ALA A 95 -7.99 -10.37 -14.23
N ILE A 96 -7.40 -11.53 -13.97
CA ILE A 96 -6.42 -11.73 -12.91
C ILE A 96 -5.21 -10.83 -13.12
N LEU A 97 -4.61 -10.83 -14.31
CA LEU A 97 -3.46 -9.99 -14.65
C LEU A 97 -3.77 -8.49 -14.48
N LEU A 98 -4.98 -8.05 -14.85
CA LEU A 98 -5.40 -6.66 -14.65
C LEU A 98 -5.53 -6.31 -13.15
N ALA A 99 -6.04 -7.22 -12.34
CA ALA A 99 -6.14 -7.03 -10.90
C ALA A 99 -4.75 -6.94 -10.24
N GLU A 100 -3.82 -7.79 -10.66
CA GLU A 100 -2.43 -7.78 -10.20
C GLU A 100 -1.70 -6.48 -10.58
N ASP A 101 -1.82 -6.02 -11.84
CA ASP A 101 -1.25 -4.75 -12.29
C ASP A 101 -1.81 -3.57 -11.50
N TYR A 102 -3.13 -3.56 -11.26
CA TYR A 102 -3.78 -2.52 -10.46
C TYR A 102 -3.28 -2.52 -9.01
N MET A 103 -3.15 -3.69 -8.39
CA MET A 103 -2.59 -3.84 -7.03
C MET A 103 -1.16 -3.31 -6.96
N TYR A 104 -0.31 -3.70 -7.93
CA TYR A 104 1.09 -3.30 -7.95
C TYR A 104 1.27 -1.79 -8.11
N ARG A 105 0.53 -1.18 -9.04
CA ARG A 105 0.55 0.29 -9.23
C ARG A 105 0.13 1.04 -7.97
N ARG A 106 -0.90 0.57 -7.30
CA ARG A 106 -1.33 1.17 -6.03
C ARG A 106 -0.27 1.04 -4.95
N LYS A 107 0.34 -0.13 -4.81
CA LYS A 107 1.42 -0.37 -3.85
C LYS A 107 2.56 0.63 -4.07
N LEU A 108 2.99 0.84 -5.30
CA LEU A 108 4.02 1.83 -5.63
C LEU A 108 3.63 3.27 -5.27
N LEU A 109 2.37 3.64 -5.47
CA LEU A 109 1.87 4.98 -5.12
C LEU A 109 1.81 5.18 -3.60
N GLU A 110 1.37 4.18 -2.87
CA GLU A 110 1.29 4.20 -1.41
C GLU A 110 2.70 4.24 -0.78
N GLU A 111 3.66 3.46 -1.29
CA GLU A 111 5.08 3.53 -0.88
C GLU A 111 5.69 4.93 -1.12
N ARG A 112 5.41 5.56 -2.26
CA ARG A 112 5.87 6.93 -2.55
C ARG A 112 5.24 7.97 -1.61
N SER A 113 3.95 7.82 -1.29
CA SER A 113 3.27 8.72 -0.36
C SER A 113 3.87 8.62 1.03
N LEU A 114 4.04 7.41 1.55
CA LEU A 114 4.68 7.18 2.85
C LEU A 114 6.11 7.74 2.89
N HIS A 115 6.87 7.57 1.80
CA HIS A 115 8.23 8.11 1.72
C HIS A 115 8.24 9.64 1.77
N ASN A 116 7.32 10.30 1.06
CA ASN A 116 7.17 11.76 1.09
C ASN A 116 6.73 12.28 2.46
N ASP A 117 5.80 11.59 3.12
CA ASP A 117 5.35 11.94 4.47
C ASP A 117 6.50 11.80 5.47
N TYR A 118 7.32 10.75 5.34
CA TYR A 118 8.49 10.53 6.19
C TYR A 118 9.57 11.60 5.99
N LEU A 119 9.84 11.98 4.74
CA LEU A 119 10.76 13.07 4.41
C LEU A 119 10.27 14.41 4.95
N THR A 120 8.97 14.67 4.87
CA THR A 120 8.35 15.88 5.42
C THR A 120 8.48 15.92 6.94
N TYR A 121 8.22 14.79 7.62
CA TYR A 121 8.40 14.68 9.07
C TYR A 121 9.86 14.90 9.51
N ILE A 122 10.81 14.28 8.80
CA ILE A 122 12.24 14.48 9.06
C ILE A 122 12.63 15.95 8.87
N LYS A 123 12.18 16.59 7.77
CA LYS A 123 12.41 18.02 7.53
C LYS A 123 11.88 18.89 8.68
N MET A 124 10.62 18.68 9.09
CA MET A 124 10.02 19.42 10.19
C MET A 124 10.82 19.25 11.49
N THR A 125 11.20 18.03 11.83
CA THR A 125 11.99 17.72 13.04
C THR A 125 13.39 18.34 12.98
N MET A 126 14.03 18.37 11.81
CA MET A 126 15.31 19.03 11.62
C MET A 126 15.20 20.55 11.83
N PHE A 127 14.18 21.18 11.27
CA PHE A 127 13.96 22.64 11.43
C PHE A 127 13.61 23.01 12.88
N GLU A 128 12.83 22.18 13.58
CA GLU A 128 12.55 22.41 15.01
C GLU A 128 13.80 22.33 15.89
N LYS A 129 14.77 21.48 15.54
CA LYS A 129 15.99 21.28 16.34
C LYS A 129 17.18 22.16 15.96
N SER A 130 17.21 22.67 14.72
CA SER A 130 18.40 23.38 14.19
C SER A 130 18.34 24.89 14.31
N ASN A 131 17.28 25.52 14.82
CA ASN A 131 17.07 26.97 14.75
C ASN A 131 17.15 27.56 13.33
N GLU A 132 17.26 26.75 12.33
CA GLU A 132 17.26 27.16 10.92
C GLU A 132 15.84 27.13 10.37
N THR A 133 15.48 28.18 9.65
CA THR A 133 14.15 28.25 9.02
C THR A 133 14.18 27.53 7.68
N GLU A 134 13.05 26.94 7.28
CA GLU A 134 12.85 26.33 5.95
C GLU A 134 13.28 27.29 4.82
N LYS A 135 12.97 28.59 4.97
CA LYS A 135 13.40 29.65 4.04
C LYS A 135 14.93 29.78 3.92
N HIS A 136 15.68 29.51 5.01
CA HIS A 136 17.14 29.54 4.95
C HIS A 136 17.68 28.37 4.16
N ALA A 137 17.14 27.17 4.35
CA ALA A 137 17.52 25.99 3.59
C ALA A 137 17.17 26.13 2.09
N GLU A 138 15.99 26.61 1.74
CA GLU A 138 15.60 26.91 0.36
C GLU A 138 16.55 27.90 -0.30
N ARG A 139 16.91 28.96 0.39
CA ARG A 139 17.87 29.96 -0.11
C ARG A 139 19.26 29.39 -0.32
N LEU A 140 19.73 28.50 0.56
CA LEU A 140 21.00 27.81 0.38
C LEU A 140 20.99 26.90 -0.86
N VAL A 141 19.90 26.16 -1.09
CA VAL A 141 19.72 25.33 -2.30
C VAL A 141 19.75 26.20 -3.56
N GLU A 142 19.01 27.31 -3.60
CA GLU A 142 18.99 28.22 -4.74
C GLU A 142 20.37 28.83 -5.03
N LEU A 143 21.08 29.26 -3.99
CA LEU A 143 22.45 29.78 -4.14
C LEU A 143 23.45 28.73 -4.59
N SER A 144 23.32 27.50 -4.09
CA SER A 144 24.19 26.37 -4.49
C SER A 144 23.98 26.00 -5.95
N LEU A 145 22.74 25.98 -6.43
CA LEU A 145 22.42 25.74 -7.84
C LEU A 145 23.02 26.82 -8.74
N LYS A 146 22.83 28.09 -8.40
CA LYS A 146 23.42 29.21 -9.15
C LYS A 146 24.93 29.18 -9.18
N LEU A 147 25.56 28.76 -8.09
CA LEU A 147 27.02 28.59 -8.03
C LEU A 147 27.47 27.41 -8.88
N GLY A 148 26.75 26.29 -8.85
CA GLY A 148 27.03 25.12 -9.69
C GLY A 148 26.96 25.45 -11.17
N GLU A 149 25.91 26.16 -11.60
CA GLU A 149 25.76 26.65 -12.98
C GLU A 149 26.92 27.57 -13.37
N ALA A 150 27.30 28.55 -12.52
CA ALA A 150 28.37 29.48 -12.79
C ALA A 150 29.74 28.79 -12.87
N LEU A 151 29.91 27.65 -12.20
CA LEU A 151 31.12 26.81 -12.25
C LEU A 151 31.10 25.76 -13.36
N GLY A 152 30.03 25.68 -14.16
CA GLY A 152 29.87 24.73 -15.24
C GLY A 152 29.71 23.27 -14.76
N LEU A 153 29.24 23.04 -13.57
CA LEU A 153 28.95 21.72 -13.04
C LEU A 153 27.64 21.19 -13.69
N SER A 154 27.68 19.95 -14.21
CA SER A 154 26.51 19.31 -14.76
C SER A 154 25.53 18.91 -13.67
N GLU A 155 24.22 19.00 -13.91
CA GLU A 155 23.20 18.34 -13.10
C GLU A 155 23.46 16.82 -13.10
N VAL A 156 23.46 16.20 -11.93
CA VAL A 156 23.59 14.75 -11.74
C VAL A 156 22.21 14.10 -11.79
#